data_1df35a49aeaa445227b8e97e533f2358
#
_entry.id   1df35a49aeaa445227b8e97e533f2358
#
_cell.length_a   1.000
_cell.length_b   1.000
_cell.length_c   1.000
_cell.angle_alpha   90.00
_cell.angle_beta   90.00
_cell.angle_gamma   90.00
#
_symmetry.space_group_name_H-M   'P 1'
#
loop_
_entity.id
_entity.type
_entity.pdbx_description
1 polymer ?
#
loop_
_entity_poly.entity_id
_entity_poly.type
_entity_poly.pdbx_seq_one_letter_code
_entity_poly.pdbx_strand_id
1 'polypeptide(L)'
;MSGASATGQNSGAIGEGSLSSGVLSTATGQGSKATGPRSTATGQGAQASEWGSTATGQGSRASGQGSTATGQWAIANGDNSTATGEGAQAKGLNSTATGEIAIASGQGSTSIGQNAQATGVNSVALGSNSKAGKANEVNIGGLNNVGRTLSGLKDGVNADEAVNKKQLTIAQTAAVRASNQNTATEIAKLDAKAQGYARTAKADAIIEARSYTDTAKTEAVAEAGQNTAAVINNLNLDTKLSIADTSARG
;
A
#
# COMPACT_ATOMS: atom_id res chain seq x y z
N MET A 1 -26.91 49.63 34.26
CA MET A 1 -25.90 48.53 34.33
C MET A 1 -26.59 47.33 34.92
N SER A 2 -26.66 46.23 34.20
CA SER A 2 -27.24 44.97 34.69
C SER A 2 -26.23 44.28 35.60
N GLY A 3 -26.53 44.13 36.89
CA GLY A 3 -25.65 43.39 37.80
C GLY A 3 -25.54 41.90 37.48
N ALA A 4 -24.69 41.18 38.20
CA ALA A 4 -24.64 39.73 38.15
C ALA A 4 -25.92 39.13 38.70
N SER A 5 -26.43 38.06 38.08
CA SER A 5 -27.67 37.38 38.44
C SER A 5 -27.46 35.88 38.67
N ALA A 6 -27.61 35.41 39.90
CA ALA A 6 -27.59 33.99 40.26
C ALA A 6 -29.01 33.58 40.70
N THR A 7 -29.74 32.90 39.84
CA THR A 7 -31.15 32.50 40.08
C THR A 7 -31.32 31.00 40.26
N GLY A 8 -30.31 30.19 39.89
CA GLY A 8 -30.34 28.76 40.12
C GLY A 8 -30.07 28.40 41.60
N GLN A 9 -30.61 27.29 42.07
CA GLN A 9 -30.31 26.78 43.42
C GLN A 9 -28.81 26.49 43.55
N ASN A 10 -28.13 27.04 44.55
CA ASN A 10 -26.69 26.90 44.76
C ASN A 10 -25.85 27.39 43.58
N SER A 11 -26.33 28.40 42.85
CA SER A 11 -25.60 28.99 41.72
C SER A 11 -24.79 30.22 42.14
N GLY A 12 -23.74 30.55 41.36
CA GLY A 12 -22.91 31.72 41.58
C GLY A 12 -22.72 32.52 40.29
N ALA A 13 -22.85 33.85 40.35
CA ALA A 13 -22.62 34.73 39.22
C ALA A 13 -21.66 35.89 39.60
N ILE A 14 -20.62 36.13 38.86
CA ILE A 14 -19.60 37.17 39.08
C ILE A 14 -19.32 37.88 37.76
N GLY A 15 -19.48 39.17 37.70
CA GLY A 15 -19.25 40.02 36.57
C GLY A 15 -20.52 40.72 36.06
N GLU A 16 -20.35 41.86 35.43
CA GLU A 16 -21.46 42.65 34.88
C GLU A 16 -22.24 41.84 33.86
N GLY A 17 -23.57 41.74 34.03
CA GLY A 17 -24.43 41.00 33.13
C GLY A 17 -24.24 39.48 33.14
N SER A 18 -23.45 38.94 34.08
CA SER A 18 -23.31 37.48 34.21
C SER A 18 -24.62 36.85 34.72
N LEU A 19 -24.94 35.65 34.15
CA LEU A 19 -26.18 34.92 34.49
C LEU A 19 -25.85 33.45 34.87
N SER A 20 -26.22 33.04 36.07
CA SER A 20 -26.13 31.65 36.52
C SER A 20 -27.52 31.18 36.91
N SER A 21 -28.23 30.52 36.02
CA SER A 21 -29.63 30.09 36.24
C SER A 21 -29.78 28.57 36.38
N GLY A 22 -28.77 27.79 36.01
CA GLY A 22 -28.77 26.35 36.27
C GLY A 22 -28.57 25.99 37.74
N VAL A 23 -29.15 24.90 38.21
CA VAL A 23 -28.87 24.36 39.55
C VAL A 23 -27.39 23.99 39.65
N LEU A 24 -26.70 24.41 40.70
CA LEU A 24 -25.27 24.18 40.92
C LEU A 24 -24.40 24.74 39.81
N SER A 25 -24.82 25.81 39.13
CA SER A 25 -24.07 26.42 38.07
C SER A 25 -23.18 27.59 38.51
N THR A 26 -22.14 27.89 37.72
CA THR A 26 -21.24 29.03 38.01
C THR A 26 -20.99 29.84 36.73
N ALA A 27 -21.26 31.13 36.79
CA ALA A 27 -20.94 32.05 35.70
C ALA A 27 -19.97 33.13 36.18
N THR A 28 -18.77 33.20 35.57
CA THR A 28 -17.75 34.17 35.95
C THR A 28 -17.24 34.90 34.70
N GLY A 29 -17.37 36.21 34.70
CA GLY A 29 -16.99 37.09 33.59
C GLY A 29 -18.16 37.94 33.08
N GLN A 30 -17.85 39.06 32.45
CA GLN A 30 -18.85 39.96 31.88
C GLN A 30 -19.73 39.22 30.84
N GLY A 31 -21.02 39.24 31.01
CA GLY A 31 -21.97 38.60 30.11
C GLY A 31 -21.87 37.06 30.02
N SER A 32 -21.14 36.41 30.93
CA SER A 32 -21.07 34.95 30.98
C SER A 32 -22.42 34.34 31.33
N LYS A 33 -22.74 33.13 30.77
CA LYS A 33 -24.03 32.47 30.95
C LYS A 33 -23.84 31.01 31.30
N ALA A 34 -24.20 30.56 32.51
CA ALA A 34 -24.28 29.19 32.94
C ALA A 34 -25.73 28.82 33.18
N THR A 35 -26.42 28.33 32.18
CA THR A 35 -27.86 28.06 32.22
C THR A 35 -28.21 26.59 32.40
N GLY A 36 -27.28 25.69 32.05
CA GLY A 36 -27.47 24.26 32.30
C GLY A 36 -27.22 23.87 33.76
N PRO A 37 -27.90 22.85 34.28
CA PRO A 37 -27.58 22.32 35.61
C PRO A 37 -26.14 21.84 35.68
N ARG A 38 -25.42 22.14 36.75
CA ARG A 38 -23.99 21.81 36.97
C ARG A 38 -23.07 22.37 35.89
N SER A 39 -23.50 23.42 35.22
CA SER A 39 -22.68 24.04 34.17
C SER A 39 -21.72 25.09 34.73
N THR A 40 -20.59 25.30 34.02
CA THR A 40 -19.62 26.31 34.35
C THR A 40 -19.30 27.17 33.12
N ALA A 41 -19.50 28.48 33.24
CA ALA A 41 -19.14 29.43 32.19
C ALA A 41 -18.14 30.44 32.74
N THR A 42 -16.90 30.41 32.28
CA THR A 42 -15.82 31.29 32.74
C THR A 42 -15.18 32.06 31.57
N GLY A 43 -15.27 33.36 31.61
CA GLY A 43 -14.77 34.27 30.56
C GLY A 43 -15.83 35.19 30.02
N GLN A 44 -15.41 36.29 29.42
CA GLN A 44 -16.32 37.27 28.83
C GLN A 44 -17.20 36.60 27.76
N GLY A 45 -18.52 36.65 27.94
CA GLY A 45 -19.47 36.06 26.98
C GLY A 45 -19.44 34.55 26.89
N ALA A 46 -18.75 33.83 27.80
CA ALA A 46 -18.73 32.37 27.81
C ALA A 46 -20.15 31.82 28.05
N GLN A 47 -20.52 30.72 27.39
CA GLN A 47 -21.85 30.13 27.46
C GLN A 47 -21.78 28.62 27.73
N ALA A 48 -22.37 28.14 28.81
CA ALA A 48 -22.55 26.75 29.15
C ALA A 48 -24.03 26.46 29.37
N SER A 49 -24.70 25.86 28.43
CA SER A 49 -26.16 25.81 28.36
C SER A 49 -26.79 24.46 28.70
N GLU A 50 -26.02 23.39 28.68
CA GLU A 50 -26.54 22.04 28.92
C GLU A 50 -26.01 21.44 30.24
N TRP A 51 -26.57 20.32 30.63
CA TRP A 51 -26.19 19.62 31.86
C TRP A 51 -24.71 19.26 31.87
N GLY A 52 -23.99 19.63 32.91
CA GLY A 52 -22.57 19.34 33.07
C GLY A 52 -21.64 19.99 32.05
N SER A 53 -22.13 20.97 31.27
CA SER A 53 -21.32 21.64 30.26
C SER A 53 -20.34 22.64 30.88
N THR A 54 -19.14 22.76 30.28
CA THR A 54 -18.11 23.69 30.75
C THR A 54 -17.61 24.54 29.57
N ALA A 55 -17.73 25.85 29.68
CA ALA A 55 -17.22 26.81 28.72
C ALA A 55 -16.19 27.72 29.39
N THR A 56 -14.93 27.68 28.97
CA THR A 56 -13.83 28.46 29.51
C THR A 56 -13.09 29.23 28.42
N GLY A 57 -13.13 30.52 28.51
CA GLY A 57 -12.51 31.43 27.51
C GLY A 57 -13.50 32.44 26.98
N GLN A 58 -12.98 33.53 26.41
CA GLN A 58 -13.80 34.59 25.82
C GLN A 58 -14.66 34.01 24.67
N GLY A 59 -15.97 34.19 24.74
CA GLY A 59 -16.90 33.75 23.70
C GLY A 59 -16.97 32.22 23.52
N SER A 60 -16.38 31.44 24.43
CA SER A 60 -16.47 29.97 24.39
C SER A 60 -17.90 29.48 24.55
N ARG A 61 -18.26 28.36 23.91
CA ARG A 61 -19.60 27.84 23.90
C ARG A 61 -19.65 26.32 24.05
N ALA A 62 -20.24 25.86 25.14
CA ALA A 62 -20.49 24.45 25.42
C ALA A 62 -22.01 24.24 25.47
N SER A 63 -22.58 23.69 24.40
CA SER A 63 -24.03 23.50 24.22
C SER A 63 -24.43 22.03 24.01
N GLY A 64 -23.52 21.08 24.11
CA GLY A 64 -23.82 19.66 24.26
C GLY A 64 -23.85 19.25 25.73
N GLN A 65 -24.62 18.24 26.07
CA GLN A 65 -24.63 17.63 27.39
C GLN A 65 -23.22 17.08 27.72
N GLY A 66 -22.67 17.40 28.87
CA GLY A 66 -21.33 16.96 29.27
C GLY A 66 -20.20 17.50 28.38
N SER A 67 -20.47 18.54 27.58
CA SER A 67 -19.47 19.09 26.67
C SER A 67 -18.49 20.05 27.33
N THR A 68 -17.30 20.16 26.83
CA THR A 68 -16.23 21.05 27.31
C THR A 68 -15.68 21.89 26.16
N ALA A 69 -15.78 23.20 26.26
CA ALA A 69 -15.19 24.17 25.32
C ALA A 69 -14.16 25.03 26.05
N THR A 70 -12.89 24.90 25.72
CA THR A 70 -11.79 25.63 26.36
C THR A 70 -10.94 26.38 25.31
N GLY A 71 -10.92 27.66 25.41
CA GLY A 71 -10.22 28.57 24.49
C GLY A 71 -11.13 29.68 23.96
N GLN A 72 -10.53 30.73 23.43
CA GLN A 72 -11.29 31.82 22.83
C GLN A 72 -12.09 31.29 21.63
N TRP A 73 -13.39 31.56 21.62
CA TRP A 73 -14.33 31.10 20.57
C TRP A 73 -14.39 29.58 20.37
N ALA A 74 -13.92 28.77 21.32
CA ALA A 74 -14.06 27.33 21.27
C ALA A 74 -15.54 26.93 21.31
N ILE A 75 -15.94 25.92 20.52
CA ILE A 75 -17.31 25.47 20.39
C ILE A 75 -17.40 23.95 20.61
N ALA A 76 -18.10 23.50 21.61
CA ALA A 76 -18.42 22.11 21.88
C ALA A 76 -19.95 21.90 21.84
N ASN A 77 -20.47 21.53 20.69
CA ASN A 77 -21.91 21.38 20.46
C ASN A 77 -22.41 19.93 20.52
N GLY A 78 -21.52 18.96 20.29
CA GLY A 78 -21.89 17.54 20.44
C GLY A 78 -21.98 17.14 21.90
N ASP A 79 -22.88 16.24 22.24
CA ASP A 79 -22.92 15.66 23.58
C ASP A 79 -21.59 14.91 23.84
N ASN A 80 -21.09 15.05 25.06
CA ASN A 80 -19.81 14.52 25.50
C ASN A 80 -18.62 14.93 24.58
N SER A 81 -18.73 16.10 23.95
CA SER A 81 -17.67 16.60 23.06
C SER A 81 -16.68 17.51 23.78
N THR A 82 -15.45 17.53 23.32
CA THR A 82 -14.38 18.37 23.86
C THR A 82 -13.75 19.22 22.76
N ALA A 83 -13.80 20.53 22.90
CA ALA A 83 -13.13 21.48 22.02
C ALA A 83 -12.09 22.26 22.81
N THR A 84 -10.80 22.15 22.48
CA THR A 84 -9.69 22.81 23.16
C THR A 84 -8.81 23.55 22.17
N GLY A 85 -8.70 24.84 22.32
CA GLY A 85 -7.93 25.73 21.42
C GLY A 85 -8.78 26.88 20.91
N GLU A 86 -8.13 27.92 20.40
CA GLU A 86 -8.81 29.07 19.80
C GLU A 86 -9.62 28.60 18.58
N GLY A 87 -10.90 28.91 18.54
CA GLY A 87 -11.79 28.55 17.44
C GLY A 87 -11.98 27.05 17.23
N ALA A 88 -11.52 26.18 18.15
CA ALA A 88 -11.70 24.74 18.04
C ALA A 88 -13.21 24.36 18.04
N GLN A 89 -13.61 23.39 17.22
CA GLN A 89 -15.01 23.00 17.04
C GLN A 89 -15.20 21.50 17.16
N ALA A 90 -15.83 21.04 18.24
CA ALA A 90 -16.27 19.67 18.44
C ALA A 90 -17.79 19.59 18.30
N LYS A 91 -18.26 19.19 17.11
CA LYS A 91 -19.68 19.20 16.75
C LYS A 91 -20.32 17.81 16.77
N GLY A 92 -19.53 16.77 16.58
CA GLY A 92 -20.02 15.39 16.61
C GLY A 92 -20.26 14.90 18.04
N LEU A 93 -21.23 13.99 18.21
CA LEU A 93 -21.39 13.24 19.44
C LEU A 93 -20.08 12.53 19.81
N ASN A 94 -19.63 12.61 21.06
CA ASN A 94 -18.36 12.02 21.54
C ASN A 94 -17.11 12.47 20.75
N SER A 95 -17.13 13.66 20.17
CA SER A 95 -16.02 14.15 19.36
C SER A 95 -15.00 14.96 20.17
N THR A 96 -13.75 14.95 19.72
CA THR A 96 -12.66 15.71 20.33
C THR A 96 -11.94 16.56 19.29
N ALA A 97 -11.88 17.87 19.49
CA ALA A 97 -11.14 18.82 18.65
C ALA A 97 -10.10 19.53 19.50
N THR A 98 -8.82 19.32 19.25
CA THR A 98 -7.72 19.93 19.99
C THR A 98 -6.74 20.64 19.06
N GLY A 99 -6.59 21.92 19.21
CA GLY A 99 -5.76 22.78 18.39
C GLY A 99 -6.52 23.99 17.86
N GLU A 100 -5.80 25.02 17.47
CA GLU A 100 -6.37 26.21 16.84
C GLU A 100 -7.16 25.82 15.59
N ILE A 101 -8.42 26.24 15.50
CA ILE A 101 -9.34 25.97 14.40
C ILE A 101 -9.51 24.47 14.07
N ALA A 102 -9.17 23.57 15.00
CA ALA A 102 -9.40 22.15 14.83
C ALA A 102 -10.92 21.83 14.74
N ILE A 103 -11.33 20.95 13.85
CA ILE A 103 -12.74 20.60 13.62
C ILE A 103 -12.93 19.09 13.74
N ALA A 104 -13.78 18.66 14.69
CA ALA A 104 -14.25 17.30 14.82
C ALA A 104 -15.77 17.27 14.67
N SER A 105 -16.27 16.95 13.49
CA SER A 105 -17.72 16.97 13.18
C SER A 105 -18.33 15.59 12.99
N GLY A 106 -17.54 14.55 12.77
CA GLY A 106 -18.02 13.17 12.74
C GLY A 106 -18.36 12.68 14.15
N GLN A 107 -19.34 11.81 14.28
CA GLN A 107 -19.59 11.09 15.54
C GLN A 107 -18.35 10.27 15.92
N GLY A 108 -17.90 10.34 17.16
CA GLY A 108 -16.70 9.65 17.65
C GLY A 108 -15.39 10.13 17.02
N SER A 109 -15.41 11.27 16.32
CA SER A 109 -14.22 11.74 15.61
C SER A 109 -13.24 12.47 16.52
N THR A 110 -11.96 12.36 16.20
CA THR A 110 -10.86 13.02 16.92
C THR A 110 -10.00 13.84 15.96
N SER A 111 -9.87 15.12 16.24
CA SER A 111 -9.06 16.07 15.45
C SER A 111 -8.01 16.71 16.35
N ILE A 112 -6.74 16.45 16.10
CA ILE A 112 -5.61 16.96 16.90
C ILE A 112 -4.60 17.68 16.02
N GLY A 113 -4.42 18.95 16.26
CA GLY A 113 -3.48 19.84 15.53
C GLY A 113 -4.18 21.06 14.96
N GLN A 114 -3.39 22.10 14.69
CA GLN A 114 -3.89 23.33 14.07
C GLN A 114 -4.60 22.99 12.73
N ASN A 115 -5.82 23.51 12.56
CA ASN A 115 -6.63 23.30 11.36
C ASN A 115 -6.81 21.82 10.95
N ALA A 116 -6.65 20.89 11.90
CA ALA A 116 -6.97 19.47 11.66
C ALA A 116 -8.49 19.29 11.51
N GLN A 117 -8.94 18.39 10.63
CA GLN A 117 -10.36 18.20 10.33
C GLN A 117 -10.71 16.70 10.31
N ALA A 118 -11.49 16.24 11.27
CA ALA A 118 -12.03 14.89 11.32
C ALA A 118 -13.55 14.94 11.11
N THR A 119 -13.99 14.66 9.90
CA THR A 119 -15.42 14.77 9.50
C THR A 119 -16.10 13.43 9.29
N GLY A 120 -15.34 12.36 9.12
CA GLY A 120 -15.86 11.00 9.05
C GLY A 120 -16.26 10.45 10.42
N VAL A 121 -17.22 9.53 10.47
CA VAL A 121 -17.59 8.81 11.69
C VAL A 121 -16.39 7.99 12.18
N ASN A 122 -16.08 8.05 13.48
CA ASN A 122 -14.93 7.38 14.09
C ASN A 122 -13.58 7.70 13.43
N SER A 123 -13.46 8.85 12.78
CA SER A 123 -12.22 9.24 12.10
C SER A 123 -11.26 9.97 13.03
N VAL A 124 -9.96 9.86 12.74
CA VAL A 124 -8.89 10.54 13.46
C VAL A 124 -8.04 11.35 12.48
N ALA A 125 -8.01 12.67 12.65
CA ALA A 125 -7.11 13.57 11.95
C ALA A 125 -5.99 13.99 12.90
N LEU A 126 -4.77 13.53 12.66
CA LEU A 126 -3.63 13.74 13.56
C LEU A 126 -2.52 14.59 12.91
N GLY A 127 -2.32 15.75 13.46
CA GLY A 127 -1.33 16.72 13.03
C GLY A 127 -1.91 17.93 12.30
N SER A 128 -1.14 19.03 12.24
CA SER A 128 -1.57 20.27 11.60
C SER A 128 -2.04 20.02 10.15
N ASN A 129 -3.21 20.58 9.79
CA ASN A 129 -3.83 20.48 8.47
C ASN A 129 -4.19 19.04 8.00
N SER A 130 -4.19 18.06 8.90
CA SER A 130 -4.63 16.71 8.54
C SER A 130 -6.15 16.68 8.30
N LYS A 131 -6.60 15.83 7.36
CA LYS A 131 -8.03 15.73 7.01
C LYS A 131 -8.46 14.28 6.92
N ALA A 132 -9.28 13.83 7.86
CA ALA A 132 -9.89 12.51 7.88
C ALA A 132 -11.38 12.63 7.53
N GLY A 133 -11.73 12.37 6.28
CA GLY A 133 -13.08 12.55 5.75
C GLY A 133 -13.90 11.26 5.63
N LYS A 134 -13.25 10.12 5.67
CA LYS A 134 -13.91 8.82 5.57
C LYS A 134 -14.19 8.23 6.95
N ALA A 135 -15.23 7.41 7.06
CA ALA A 135 -15.48 6.68 8.29
C ALA A 135 -14.33 5.72 8.62
N ASN A 136 -13.98 5.61 9.91
CA ASN A 136 -12.91 4.77 10.43
C ASN A 136 -11.52 5.07 9.84
N GLU A 137 -11.30 6.27 9.33
CA GLU A 137 -10.02 6.71 8.77
C GLU A 137 -9.12 7.29 9.87
N VAL A 138 -7.84 6.94 9.86
CA VAL A 138 -6.78 7.66 10.58
C VAL A 138 -5.91 8.37 9.54
N ASN A 139 -5.94 9.70 9.50
CA ASN A 139 -5.16 10.50 8.58
C ASN A 139 -4.10 11.31 9.32
N ILE A 140 -2.83 11.09 8.97
CA ILE A 140 -1.68 11.83 9.47
C ILE A 140 -1.11 12.80 8.42
N GLY A 141 -1.72 12.90 7.24
CA GLY A 141 -1.31 13.79 6.16
C GLY A 141 -1.42 15.28 6.51
N GLY A 142 -0.68 16.11 5.84
CA GLY A 142 -0.72 17.58 5.99
C GLY A 142 -1.41 18.28 4.82
N LEU A 143 -1.16 19.57 4.67
CA LEU A 143 -1.68 20.40 3.59
C LEU A 143 -1.33 19.80 2.22
N ASN A 144 -2.26 19.85 1.26
CA ASN A 144 -2.08 19.33 -0.10
C ASN A 144 -1.68 17.83 -0.18
N ASN A 145 -2.16 17.01 0.75
CA ASN A 145 -1.85 15.58 0.83
C ASN A 145 -0.36 15.26 0.98
N VAL A 146 0.45 16.18 1.47
CA VAL A 146 1.83 15.91 1.81
C VAL A 146 1.83 14.93 2.98
N GLY A 147 2.32 13.71 2.73
CA GLY A 147 2.41 12.66 3.75
C GLY A 147 3.40 13.01 4.85
N ARG A 148 3.22 12.42 6.02
CA ARG A 148 4.19 12.44 7.13
C ARG A 148 4.86 11.09 7.27
N THR A 149 6.11 11.08 7.71
CA THR A 149 6.78 9.81 8.04
C THR A 149 6.22 9.27 9.35
N LEU A 150 5.77 8.01 9.32
CA LEU A 150 5.47 7.24 10.50
C LEU A 150 6.69 6.38 10.82
N SER A 151 7.41 6.73 11.90
CA SER A 151 8.64 6.03 12.33
C SER A 151 8.41 5.25 13.62
N GLY A 152 9.36 4.38 13.97
CA GLY A 152 9.30 3.60 15.21
C GLY A 152 8.38 2.37 15.12
N LEU A 153 7.94 1.97 13.93
CA LEU A 153 7.13 0.76 13.74
C LEU A 153 8.00 -0.49 13.93
N LYS A 154 7.57 -1.36 14.84
CA LYS A 154 8.08 -2.72 14.94
C LYS A 154 7.70 -3.53 13.68
N ASP A 155 8.37 -4.68 13.51
CA ASP A 155 7.97 -5.67 12.52
C ASP A 155 6.54 -6.14 12.84
N GLY A 156 5.63 -6.06 11.87
CA GLY A 156 4.29 -6.63 11.99
C GLY A 156 4.37 -8.15 12.02
N VAL A 157 3.60 -8.77 12.91
CA VAL A 157 3.57 -10.22 13.11
C VAL A 157 2.22 -10.81 12.69
N ASN A 158 1.14 -10.07 13.01
CA ASN A 158 -0.23 -10.47 12.69
C ASN A 158 -0.67 -9.88 11.34
N ALA A 159 -1.66 -10.49 10.72
CA ALA A 159 -2.15 -10.10 9.39
C ALA A 159 -2.76 -8.69 9.32
N ASP A 160 -3.20 -8.15 10.45
CA ASP A 160 -3.83 -6.82 10.60
C ASP A 160 -2.84 -5.73 11.06
N GLU A 161 -1.57 -6.08 11.26
CA GLU A 161 -0.54 -5.12 11.64
C GLU A 161 0.14 -4.47 10.43
N ALA A 162 0.56 -3.23 10.59
CA ALA A 162 1.31 -2.53 9.56
C ALA A 162 2.71 -3.13 9.39
N VAL A 163 3.12 -3.30 8.14
CA VAL A 163 4.50 -3.69 7.81
C VAL A 163 5.40 -2.46 7.72
N ASN A 164 6.61 -2.56 8.23
CA ASN A 164 7.61 -1.52 8.10
C ASN A 164 8.45 -1.68 6.81
N LYS A 165 9.23 -0.65 6.47
CA LYS A 165 10.08 -0.65 5.27
C LYS A 165 11.07 -1.82 5.22
N LYS A 166 11.61 -2.26 6.37
CA LYS A 166 12.56 -3.38 6.46
C LYS A 166 11.89 -4.69 5.99
N GLN A 167 10.69 -4.98 6.48
CA GLN A 167 9.92 -6.16 6.09
C GLN A 167 9.59 -6.16 4.60
N LEU A 168 9.17 -5.01 4.06
CA LEU A 168 8.93 -4.86 2.62
C LEU A 168 10.18 -5.12 1.80
N THR A 169 11.34 -4.58 2.20
CA THR A 169 12.61 -4.80 1.51
C THR A 169 13.03 -6.28 1.52
N ILE A 170 12.85 -6.96 2.65
CA ILE A 170 13.13 -8.40 2.77
C ILE A 170 12.22 -9.21 1.82
N ALA A 171 10.92 -8.92 1.82
CA ALA A 171 9.96 -9.60 0.95
C ALA A 171 10.27 -9.39 -0.54
N GLN A 172 10.59 -8.16 -0.94
CA GLN A 172 10.99 -7.84 -2.32
C GLN A 172 12.27 -8.58 -2.73
N THR A 173 13.27 -8.60 -1.84
CA THR A 173 14.53 -9.31 -2.10
C THR A 173 14.30 -10.81 -2.25
N ALA A 174 13.46 -11.41 -1.41
CA ALA A 174 13.10 -12.83 -1.50
C ALA A 174 12.36 -13.14 -2.81
N ALA A 175 11.42 -12.30 -3.22
CA ALA A 175 10.68 -12.45 -4.49
C ALA A 175 11.61 -12.37 -5.71
N VAL A 176 12.53 -11.42 -5.75
CA VAL A 176 13.52 -11.28 -6.83
C VAL A 176 14.44 -12.51 -6.89
N ARG A 177 14.92 -13.00 -5.74
CA ARG A 177 15.74 -14.22 -5.69
C ARG A 177 14.99 -15.43 -6.24
N ALA A 178 13.75 -15.63 -5.82
CA ALA A 178 12.91 -16.73 -6.30
C ALA A 178 12.69 -16.65 -7.83
N SER A 179 12.41 -15.45 -8.35
CA SER A 179 12.27 -15.21 -9.79
C SER A 179 13.55 -15.54 -10.56
N ASN A 180 14.70 -15.09 -10.07
CA ASN A 180 15.99 -15.36 -10.70
C ASN A 180 16.35 -16.86 -10.69
N GLN A 181 16.05 -17.58 -9.59
CA GLN A 181 16.25 -19.02 -9.51
C GLN A 181 15.37 -19.79 -10.50
N ASN A 182 14.09 -19.41 -10.61
CA ASN A 182 13.20 -20.00 -11.62
C ASN A 182 13.70 -19.76 -13.04
N THR A 183 14.10 -18.52 -13.35
CA THR A 183 14.66 -18.16 -14.66
C THR A 183 15.92 -18.97 -14.96
N ALA A 184 16.86 -19.09 -14.03
CA ALA A 184 18.06 -19.89 -14.19
C ALA A 184 17.75 -21.37 -14.44
N THR A 185 16.76 -21.92 -13.73
CA THR A 185 16.31 -23.30 -13.90
C THR A 185 15.72 -23.53 -15.30
N GLU A 186 14.89 -22.62 -15.80
CA GLU A 186 14.30 -22.72 -17.13
C GLU A 186 15.38 -22.56 -18.24
N ILE A 187 16.33 -21.66 -18.08
CA ILE A 187 17.48 -21.52 -19.00
C ILE A 187 18.28 -22.83 -19.05
N ALA A 188 18.59 -23.44 -17.91
CA ALA A 188 19.32 -24.70 -17.85
C ALA A 188 18.57 -25.85 -18.56
N LYS A 189 17.25 -25.92 -18.41
CA LYS A 189 16.42 -26.90 -19.14
C LYS A 189 16.45 -26.68 -20.67
N LEU A 190 16.37 -25.41 -21.10
CA LEU A 190 16.45 -25.06 -22.53
C LEU A 190 17.82 -25.38 -23.12
N ASP A 191 18.90 -25.10 -22.41
CA ASP A 191 20.27 -25.43 -22.84
C ASP A 191 20.46 -26.95 -22.98
N ALA A 192 20.02 -27.74 -21.99
CA ALA A 192 20.06 -29.19 -22.07
C ALA A 192 19.28 -29.73 -23.27
N LYS A 193 18.12 -29.16 -23.57
CA LYS A 193 17.30 -29.53 -24.73
C LYS A 193 17.98 -29.17 -26.04
N ALA A 194 18.58 -27.99 -26.13
CA ALA A 194 19.34 -27.54 -27.33
C ALA A 194 20.56 -28.45 -27.60
N GLN A 195 21.32 -28.81 -26.54
CA GLN A 195 22.42 -29.76 -26.65
C GLN A 195 21.94 -31.15 -27.09
N GLY A 196 20.78 -31.61 -26.63
CA GLY A 196 20.15 -32.84 -27.08
C GLY A 196 19.87 -32.82 -28.58
N TYR A 197 19.24 -31.78 -29.07
CA TYR A 197 18.96 -31.64 -30.51
C TYR A 197 20.25 -31.58 -31.36
N ALA A 198 21.28 -30.85 -30.90
CA ALA A 198 22.56 -30.78 -31.60
C ALA A 198 23.25 -32.14 -31.69
N ARG A 199 23.21 -32.96 -30.63
CA ARG A 199 23.78 -34.33 -30.64
C ARG A 199 23.03 -35.25 -31.60
N THR A 200 21.69 -35.19 -31.61
CA THR A 200 20.89 -35.98 -32.54
C THR A 200 21.18 -35.60 -33.98
N ALA A 201 21.13 -34.29 -34.30
CA ALA A 201 21.44 -33.82 -35.66
C ALA A 201 22.84 -34.23 -36.13
N LYS A 202 23.83 -34.18 -35.26
CA LYS A 202 25.20 -34.65 -35.57
C LYS A 202 25.25 -36.16 -35.82
N ALA A 203 24.54 -36.95 -35.05
CA ALA A 203 24.47 -38.39 -35.24
C ALA A 203 23.81 -38.75 -36.58
N ASP A 204 22.69 -38.09 -36.89
CA ASP A 204 21.97 -38.29 -38.15
C ASP A 204 22.84 -37.94 -39.36
N ALA A 205 23.55 -36.81 -39.33
CA ALA A 205 24.46 -36.41 -40.36
C ALA A 205 25.64 -37.42 -40.57
N ILE A 206 26.16 -38.01 -39.49
CA ILE A 206 27.22 -39.06 -39.59
C ILE A 206 26.66 -40.34 -40.23
N ILE A 207 25.42 -40.73 -39.88
CA ILE A 207 24.78 -41.92 -40.48
C ILE A 207 24.56 -41.71 -41.97
N GLU A 208 24.07 -40.55 -42.36
CA GLU A 208 23.85 -40.21 -43.77
C GLU A 208 25.17 -40.19 -44.55
N ALA A 209 26.21 -39.54 -44.03
CA ALA A 209 27.54 -39.53 -44.68
C ALA A 209 28.14 -40.92 -44.85
N ARG A 210 27.99 -41.81 -43.87
CA ARG A 210 28.40 -43.21 -43.95
C ARG A 210 27.62 -43.95 -45.03
N SER A 211 26.32 -43.77 -45.09
CA SER A 211 25.46 -44.39 -46.13
C SER A 211 25.92 -43.97 -47.54
N TYR A 212 26.21 -42.70 -47.77
CA TYR A 212 26.78 -42.24 -49.05
C TYR A 212 28.11 -42.90 -49.37
N THR A 213 29.03 -42.96 -48.36
CA THR A 213 30.33 -43.56 -48.54
C THR A 213 30.26 -45.05 -48.87
N ASP A 214 29.42 -45.80 -48.17
CA ASP A 214 29.23 -47.24 -48.40
C ASP A 214 28.58 -47.53 -49.76
N THR A 215 27.63 -46.70 -50.20
CA THR A 215 27.01 -46.78 -51.52
C THR A 215 28.06 -46.53 -52.60
N ALA A 216 28.81 -45.43 -52.54
CA ALA A 216 29.86 -45.09 -53.49
C ALA A 216 30.95 -46.17 -53.56
N LYS A 217 31.33 -46.76 -52.42
CA LYS A 217 32.29 -47.87 -52.37
C LYS A 217 31.74 -49.13 -53.04
N THR A 218 30.47 -49.43 -52.81
CA THR A 218 29.84 -50.61 -53.46
C THR A 218 29.77 -50.44 -54.96
N GLU A 219 29.39 -49.26 -55.47
CA GLU A 219 29.34 -48.94 -56.89
C GLU A 219 30.75 -49.02 -57.55
N ALA A 220 31.75 -48.44 -56.89
CA ALA A 220 33.17 -48.49 -57.40
C ALA A 220 33.67 -49.91 -57.42
N VAL A 221 33.39 -50.78 -56.46
CA VAL A 221 33.78 -52.21 -56.48
C VAL A 221 33.03 -52.96 -57.58
N ALA A 222 31.78 -52.70 -57.82
CA ALA A 222 31.03 -53.30 -58.92
C ALA A 222 31.56 -52.89 -60.30
N GLU A 223 31.86 -51.62 -60.49
CA GLU A 223 32.48 -51.09 -61.71
C GLU A 223 33.86 -51.68 -61.96
N ALA A 224 34.72 -51.74 -60.91
CA ALA A 224 36.04 -52.38 -61.04
C ALA A 224 35.91 -53.87 -61.37
N GLY A 225 34.92 -54.56 -60.81
CA GLY A 225 34.62 -55.96 -61.15
C GLY A 225 34.21 -56.14 -62.63
N GLN A 226 33.32 -55.28 -63.13
CA GLN A 226 32.91 -55.27 -64.53
C GLN A 226 34.09 -54.99 -65.49
N ASN A 227 34.91 -54.00 -65.18
CA ASN A 227 36.11 -53.67 -65.96
C ASN A 227 37.10 -54.81 -65.95
N THR A 228 37.31 -55.46 -64.81
CA THR A 228 38.20 -56.63 -64.71
C THR A 228 37.70 -57.79 -65.57
N ALA A 229 36.38 -58.07 -65.50
CA ALA A 229 35.76 -59.11 -66.30
C ALA A 229 35.87 -58.83 -67.83
N ALA A 230 35.73 -57.57 -68.25
CA ALA A 230 35.84 -57.14 -69.61
C ALA A 230 37.31 -57.33 -70.11
N VAL A 231 38.30 -56.98 -69.30
CA VAL A 231 39.75 -57.21 -69.64
C VAL A 231 40.06 -58.70 -69.75
N ILE A 232 39.55 -59.54 -68.84
CA ILE A 232 39.72 -61.00 -68.88
C ILE A 232 39.08 -61.59 -70.14
N ASN A 233 37.88 -61.13 -70.50
CA ASN A 233 37.21 -61.59 -71.70
C ASN A 233 38.02 -61.20 -73.01
N ASN A 234 38.56 -59.97 -73.06
CA ASN A 234 39.38 -59.53 -74.18
C ASN A 234 40.65 -60.35 -74.26
N LEU A 235 41.37 -60.58 -73.18
CA LEU A 235 42.54 -61.43 -73.07
C LEU A 235 42.27 -62.86 -73.55
N ASN A 236 41.14 -63.43 -73.14
CA ASN A 236 40.71 -64.77 -73.58
C ASN A 236 40.39 -64.82 -75.07
N LEU A 237 39.83 -63.74 -75.62
CA LEU A 237 39.58 -63.61 -77.03
C LEU A 237 40.92 -63.52 -77.84
N ASP A 238 41.82 -62.69 -77.37
CA ASP A 238 43.17 -62.52 -78.01
C ASP A 238 43.96 -63.82 -77.92
N THR A 239 43.87 -64.56 -76.79
CA THR A 239 44.54 -65.85 -76.66
C THR A 239 43.94 -66.89 -77.61
N LYS A 240 42.60 -66.95 -77.74
CA LYS A 240 41.92 -67.83 -78.68
C LYS A 240 42.27 -67.50 -80.15
N LEU A 241 42.35 -66.23 -80.53
CA LEU A 241 42.78 -65.78 -81.85
C LEU A 241 44.19 -66.20 -82.15
N SER A 242 45.13 -66.01 -81.21
CA SER A 242 46.51 -66.38 -81.28
C SER A 242 46.72 -67.90 -81.47
N ILE A 243 45.94 -68.73 -80.73
CA ILE A 243 45.94 -70.20 -80.85
C ILE A 243 45.38 -70.65 -82.21
N ALA A 244 44.33 -69.99 -82.69
CA ALA A 244 43.74 -70.29 -83.99
C ALA A 244 44.70 -69.97 -85.15
N ASP A 245 45.48 -68.84 -85.06
CA ASP A 245 46.44 -68.44 -86.06
C ASP A 245 47.68 -69.36 -86.07
N THR A 246 48.13 -69.86 -84.96
CA THR A 246 49.18 -70.86 -84.83
C THR A 246 48.77 -72.25 -85.33
N SER A 247 47.52 -72.63 -85.20
CA SER A 247 46.99 -73.92 -85.75
C SER A 247 46.71 -73.85 -87.27
N ALA A 248 46.60 -72.69 -87.84
CA ALA A 248 46.40 -72.53 -89.31
C ALA A 248 47.75 -72.48 -90.11
N ARG A 249 48.87 -72.38 -89.40
CA ARG A 249 50.24 -72.37 -90.02
C ARG A 249 51.08 -73.65 -89.81
N GLY A 250 50.51 -74.70 -89.19
CA GLY A 250 51.01 -76.05 -89.05
C GLY A 250 50.23 -77.03 -89.90
#